data_d1f5c174ace70f7100216c39aae2211d
#
_entry.id   d1f5c174ace70f7100216c39aae2211d
#
_cell.length_a   1.000
_cell.length_b   1.000
_cell.length_c   1.000
_cell.angle_alpha   90.00
_cell.angle_beta   90.00
_cell.angle_gamma   90.00
#
_symmetry.space_group_name_H-M   'P 1'
#
loop_
_entity.id
_entity.type
_entity.pdbx_description
1 polymer ?
#
loop_
_entity_poly.entity_id
_entity_poly.type
_entity_poly.pdbx_seq_one_letter_code
_entity_poly.pdbx_strand_id
1 'polypeptide(L)'
;MTWTRHLAAAFAAGAMLGASPAHADDLKIGALLPMSGPNAEYGQTFGAGADLSVQHVNADHVLTQKLVLTYEDSQALPMQGVLGMNKLVNVYQTPFVLTGFTGVSKAIAPLARRNQTVAVNGGGVGPDLAQLGPYFWNVIPLANSEVRAIVPYLVNERKLKRFVLIYVDDPLGQSINQELAQDLPPAGGQLAASFAVPAGSQQFGGVVARVRDANPDLIFIASYGAQQSQIVKQLRDNGVSQQIASYSAFSIPAINALPEAKGALYTTQRFDWSAKDMLTQRFVTDYTQKYGRKPTAYAANYYNAVRLFAILAAQLERDGKPVTGANLLAERQRLQHFDLVGGSVSFDAQGTVRAPIQVNQIDGAGGTVVSTR
;
A
#
# COMPACT_ATOMS: atom_id res chain seq x y z
N MET A 1 20.85 38.86 -87.97
CA MET A 1 21.70 38.93 -86.78
C MET A 1 20.87 39.54 -85.63
N THR A 2 20.25 38.73 -84.82
CA THR A 2 19.57 39.12 -83.58
C THR A 2 19.74 38.04 -82.54
N TRP A 3 20.41 38.36 -81.46
CA TRP A 3 20.65 37.51 -80.33
C TRP A 3 19.51 37.63 -79.36
N THR A 4 18.82 36.52 -79.01
CA THR A 4 17.83 36.43 -77.97
C THR A 4 18.49 35.84 -76.74
N ARG A 5 18.48 36.59 -75.60
CA ARG A 5 18.92 36.16 -74.27
C ARG A 5 17.75 35.48 -73.59
N HIS A 6 17.88 34.20 -73.13
CA HIS A 6 16.99 33.51 -72.29
C HIS A 6 17.43 33.76 -70.83
N LEU A 7 16.51 34.36 -70.00
CA LEU A 7 16.60 34.45 -68.56
C LEU A 7 16.03 33.14 -67.98
N ALA A 8 16.87 32.38 -67.30
CA ALA A 8 16.43 31.26 -66.48
C ALA A 8 16.09 31.74 -65.08
N ALA A 9 14.82 31.66 -64.71
CA ALA A 9 14.30 31.92 -63.35
C ALA A 9 14.49 30.62 -62.50
N ALA A 10 15.37 30.66 -61.55
CA ALA A 10 15.55 29.56 -60.55
C ALA A 10 14.43 29.69 -59.49
N PHE A 11 13.53 28.74 -59.47
CA PHE A 11 12.54 28.57 -58.39
C PHE A 11 13.23 27.86 -57.21
N ALA A 12 13.53 28.57 -56.12
CA ALA A 12 13.93 28.03 -54.86
C ALA A 12 12.69 27.53 -54.08
N ALA A 13 12.37 26.24 -54.20
CA ALA A 13 11.35 25.61 -53.35
C ALA A 13 11.93 25.42 -51.97
N GLY A 14 11.55 26.29 -51.02
CA GLY A 14 11.83 26.13 -49.59
C GLY A 14 11.04 24.94 -49.04
N ALA A 15 11.70 23.83 -48.77
CA ALA A 15 11.15 22.73 -47.99
C ALA A 15 10.98 23.19 -46.54
N MET A 16 9.79 23.61 -46.16
CA MET A 16 9.40 23.68 -44.76
C MET A 16 9.29 22.24 -44.25
N LEU A 17 10.35 21.76 -43.63
CA LEU A 17 10.30 20.58 -42.76
C LEU A 17 9.38 20.93 -41.57
N GLY A 18 8.10 20.54 -41.67
CA GLY A 18 7.18 20.54 -40.55
C GLY A 18 7.76 19.63 -39.46
N ALA A 19 8.35 20.23 -38.44
CA ALA A 19 8.64 19.51 -37.19
C ALA A 19 7.30 19.05 -36.64
N SER A 20 6.94 17.78 -36.89
CA SER A 20 5.88 17.12 -36.14
C SER A 20 6.24 17.27 -34.65
N PRO A 21 5.33 17.73 -33.80
CA PRO A 21 5.61 17.71 -32.38
C PRO A 21 5.90 16.27 -32.01
N ALA A 22 7.16 16.00 -31.59
CA ALA A 22 7.49 14.74 -30.99
C ALA A 22 6.55 14.62 -29.77
N HIS A 23 5.56 13.73 -29.85
CA HIS A 23 4.80 13.35 -28.68
C HIS A 23 5.83 12.78 -27.71
N ALA A 24 6.09 13.49 -26.63
CA ALA A 24 6.88 12.94 -25.54
C ALA A 24 6.21 11.64 -25.12
N ASP A 25 6.96 10.53 -25.09
CA ASP A 25 6.44 9.24 -24.67
C ASP A 25 5.82 9.36 -23.28
N ASP A 26 4.71 8.63 -23.03
CA ASP A 26 4.06 8.59 -21.72
C ASP A 26 5.07 8.20 -20.62
N LEU A 27 5.03 8.87 -19.48
CA LEU A 27 5.84 8.50 -18.31
C LEU A 27 5.17 7.31 -17.62
N LYS A 28 5.80 6.15 -17.68
CA LYS A 28 5.24 4.90 -17.17
C LYS A 28 5.75 4.59 -15.77
N ILE A 29 4.84 4.22 -14.87
CA ILE A 29 5.16 3.59 -13.59
C ILE A 29 4.46 2.23 -13.49
N GLY A 30 5.05 1.30 -12.76
CA GLY A 30 4.52 -0.05 -12.60
C GLY A 30 3.53 -0.16 -11.45
N ALA A 31 2.56 -1.08 -11.57
CA ALA A 31 1.67 -1.49 -10.50
C ALA A 31 1.66 -3.02 -10.43
N LEU A 32 2.49 -3.59 -9.56
CA LEU A 32 2.62 -5.02 -9.31
C LEU A 32 1.72 -5.39 -8.12
N LEU A 33 0.47 -5.65 -8.41
CA LEU A 33 -0.60 -5.81 -7.41
C LEU A 33 -1.32 -7.15 -7.58
N PRO A 34 -1.99 -7.69 -6.56
CA PRO A 34 -2.74 -8.94 -6.67
C PRO A 34 -4.09 -8.70 -7.37
N MET A 35 -4.09 -8.68 -8.69
CA MET A 35 -5.28 -8.37 -9.49
C MET A 35 -6.23 -9.57 -9.62
N SER A 36 -5.76 -10.78 -9.35
CA SER A 36 -6.55 -12.02 -9.37
C SER A 36 -6.29 -12.90 -8.13
N GLY A 37 -7.08 -13.98 -8.00
CA GLY A 37 -6.96 -14.94 -6.90
C GLY A 37 -7.63 -14.49 -5.59
N PRO A 38 -7.38 -15.19 -4.47
CA PRO A 38 -8.05 -14.97 -3.17
C PRO A 38 -7.81 -13.58 -2.56
N ASN A 39 -6.82 -12.86 -3.04
CA ASN A 39 -6.42 -11.53 -2.55
C ASN A 39 -6.77 -10.40 -3.53
N ALA A 40 -7.58 -10.65 -4.56
CA ALA A 40 -7.92 -9.67 -5.60
C ALA A 40 -8.59 -8.40 -5.05
N GLU A 41 -9.34 -8.49 -3.96
CA GLU A 41 -9.96 -7.32 -3.32
C GLU A 41 -8.91 -6.29 -2.85
N TYR A 42 -7.75 -6.76 -2.38
CA TYR A 42 -6.62 -5.85 -2.09
C TYR A 42 -6.12 -5.16 -3.35
N GLY A 43 -5.93 -5.91 -4.44
CA GLY A 43 -5.49 -5.34 -5.71
C GLY A 43 -6.45 -4.27 -6.24
N GLN A 44 -7.77 -4.53 -6.16
CA GLN A 44 -8.80 -3.56 -6.52
C GLN A 44 -8.76 -2.31 -5.63
N THR A 45 -8.57 -2.49 -4.31
CA THR A 45 -8.50 -1.37 -3.35
C THR A 45 -7.25 -0.52 -3.58
N PHE A 46 -6.11 -1.17 -3.80
CA PHE A 46 -4.82 -0.54 -4.07
C PHE A 46 -4.85 0.22 -5.41
N GLY A 47 -5.32 -0.47 -6.46
CA GLY A 47 -5.48 0.09 -7.80
C GLY A 47 -6.42 1.29 -7.82
N ALA A 48 -7.54 1.22 -7.11
CA ALA A 48 -8.49 2.34 -7.04
C ALA A 48 -7.84 3.63 -6.51
N GLY A 49 -6.99 3.54 -5.48
CA GLY A 49 -6.23 4.69 -4.98
C GLY A 49 -5.20 5.18 -5.99
N ALA A 50 -4.43 4.27 -6.58
CA ALA A 50 -3.40 4.60 -7.55
C ALA A 50 -3.97 5.23 -8.82
N ASP A 51 -5.03 4.66 -9.40
CA ASP A 51 -5.69 5.17 -10.62
C ASP A 51 -6.28 6.56 -10.41
N LEU A 52 -6.89 6.81 -9.24
CA LEU A 52 -7.42 8.13 -8.92
C LEU A 52 -6.30 9.16 -8.82
N SER A 53 -5.17 8.80 -8.24
CA SER A 53 -4.01 9.70 -8.16
C SER A 53 -3.43 10.02 -9.54
N VAL A 54 -3.29 9.01 -10.41
CA VAL A 54 -2.87 9.22 -11.82
C VAL A 54 -3.84 10.16 -12.54
N GLN A 55 -5.16 9.96 -12.36
CA GLN A 55 -6.16 10.84 -12.94
C GLN A 55 -5.97 12.30 -12.47
N HIS A 56 -5.73 12.51 -11.17
CA HIS A 56 -5.52 13.87 -10.63
C HIS A 56 -4.21 14.48 -11.12
N VAL A 57 -3.10 13.71 -11.11
CA VAL A 57 -1.78 14.16 -11.61
C VAL A 57 -1.88 14.64 -13.06
N ASN A 58 -2.58 13.87 -13.91
CA ASN A 58 -2.76 14.21 -15.33
C ASN A 58 -3.73 15.40 -15.53
N ALA A 59 -4.82 15.45 -14.77
CA ALA A 59 -5.80 16.54 -14.87
C ALA A 59 -5.21 17.88 -14.40
N ASP A 60 -4.34 17.85 -13.41
CA ASP A 60 -3.67 19.03 -12.86
C ASP A 60 -2.37 19.40 -13.62
N HIS A 61 -2.01 18.65 -14.66
CA HIS A 61 -0.77 18.83 -15.43
C HIS A 61 0.46 18.96 -14.53
N VAL A 62 0.57 18.10 -13.50
CA VAL A 62 1.68 18.12 -12.54
C VAL A 62 3.00 17.79 -13.21
N LEU A 63 2.97 16.97 -14.25
CA LEU A 63 4.10 16.54 -15.07
C LEU A 63 3.93 17.02 -16.51
N THR A 64 5.03 17.20 -17.20
CA THR A 64 5.05 17.57 -18.63
C THR A 64 4.57 16.42 -19.52
N GLN A 65 4.86 15.19 -19.12
CA GLN A 65 4.41 13.97 -19.77
C GLN A 65 3.17 13.41 -19.09
N LYS A 66 2.33 12.71 -19.86
CA LYS A 66 1.19 11.98 -19.30
C LYS A 66 1.69 10.81 -18.47
N LEU A 67 1.24 10.74 -17.21
CA LEU A 67 1.52 9.61 -16.32
C LEU A 67 0.59 8.43 -16.63
N VAL A 68 1.15 7.22 -16.72
CA VAL A 68 0.43 5.99 -17.02
C VAL A 68 0.83 4.86 -16.05
N LEU A 69 -0.14 4.13 -15.52
CA LEU A 69 0.09 2.89 -14.76
C LEU A 69 0.14 1.68 -15.70
N THR A 70 1.18 0.87 -15.55
CA THR A 70 1.31 -0.43 -16.20
C THR A 70 1.13 -1.52 -15.16
N TYR A 71 0.06 -2.31 -15.29
CA TYR A 71 -0.30 -3.34 -14.32
C TYR A 71 0.35 -4.69 -14.65
N GLU A 72 0.85 -5.37 -13.62
CA GLU A 72 1.23 -6.79 -13.61
C GLU A 72 0.60 -7.47 -12.40
N ASP A 73 0.09 -8.67 -12.59
CA ASP A 73 -0.61 -9.42 -11.54
C ASP A 73 0.38 -10.23 -10.70
N SER A 74 0.52 -9.86 -9.43
CA SER A 74 1.35 -10.61 -8.48
C SER A 74 0.63 -11.81 -7.86
N GLN A 75 -0.70 -11.87 -7.93
CA GLN A 75 -1.55 -12.86 -7.22
C GLN A 75 -1.23 -12.97 -5.71
N ALA A 76 -0.52 -11.99 -5.15
CA ALA A 76 0.10 -12.05 -3.82
C ALA A 76 1.11 -13.20 -3.64
N LEU A 77 1.64 -13.76 -4.73
CA LEU A 77 2.60 -14.86 -4.75
C LEU A 77 4.01 -14.35 -5.09
N PRO A 78 5.05 -14.70 -4.29
CA PRO A 78 6.42 -14.23 -4.51
C PRO A 78 6.94 -14.51 -5.93
N MET A 79 6.68 -15.71 -6.48
CA MET A 79 7.13 -16.09 -7.82
C MET A 79 6.47 -15.24 -8.92
N GLN A 80 5.16 -15.00 -8.84
CA GLN A 80 4.45 -14.12 -9.78
C GLN A 80 4.96 -12.68 -9.66
N GLY A 81 5.23 -12.24 -8.41
CA GLY A 81 5.86 -10.94 -8.17
C GLY A 81 7.19 -10.78 -8.89
N VAL A 82 8.07 -11.78 -8.84
CA VAL A 82 9.36 -11.76 -9.56
C VAL A 82 9.17 -11.68 -11.08
N LEU A 83 8.23 -12.45 -11.63
CA LEU A 83 7.93 -12.43 -13.08
C LEU A 83 7.39 -11.06 -13.51
N GLY A 84 6.40 -10.52 -12.78
CA GLY A 84 5.83 -9.21 -13.06
C GLY A 84 6.87 -8.08 -12.91
N MET A 85 7.70 -8.12 -11.87
CA MET A 85 8.77 -7.12 -11.67
C MET A 85 9.78 -7.13 -12.81
N ASN A 86 10.21 -8.31 -13.27
CA ASN A 86 11.12 -8.41 -14.42
C ASN A 86 10.51 -7.80 -15.69
N LYS A 87 9.22 -7.99 -15.91
CA LYS A 87 8.53 -7.40 -17.08
C LYS A 87 8.41 -5.88 -16.96
N LEU A 88 8.03 -5.37 -15.77
CA LEU A 88 7.95 -3.94 -15.52
C LEU A 88 9.29 -3.23 -15.73
N VAL A 89 10.37 -3.84 -15.27
CA VAL A 89 11.71 -3.23 -15.36
C VAL A 89 12.33 -3.41 -16.74
N ASN A 90 12.30 -4.62 -17.32
CA ASN A 90 13.07 -4.91 -18.53
C ASN A 90 12.31 -4.62 -19.82
N VAL A 91 10.97 -4.72 -19.81
CA VAL A 91 10.13 -4.48 -21.01
C VAL A 91 9.54 -3.07 -20.98
N TYR A 92 8.92 -2.69 -19.85
CA TYR A 92 8.28 -1.38 -19.74
C TYR A 92 9.22 -0.27 -19.24
N GLN A 93 10.39 -0.62 -18.73
CA GLN A 93 11.45 0.29 -18.26
C GLN A 93 10.93 1.30 -17.20
N THR A 94 10.06 0.83 -16.31
CA THR A 94 9.46 1.69 -15.29
C THR A 94 10.48 2.03 -14.20
N PRO A 95 10.71 3.34 -13.89
CA PRO A 95 11.64 3.76 -12.83
C PRO A 95 11.06 3.59 -11.41
N PHE A 96 9.76 3.32 -11.32
CA PHE A 96 9.01 3.29 -10.07
C PHE A 96 7.89 2.23 -10.16
N VAL A 97 7.75 1.39 -9.14
CA VAL A 97 6.81 0.28 -9.12
C VAL A 97 6.06 0.26 -7.78
N LEU A 98 4.73 0.33 -7.83
CA LEU A 98 3.86 0.09 -6.69
C LEU A 98 3.81 -1.41 -6.40
N THR A 99 3.92 -1.80 -5.14
CA THR A 99 3.85 -3.20 -4.73
C THR A 99 3.16 -3.35 -3.36
N GLY A 100 2.86 -4.56 -2.97
CA GLY A 100 2.27 -4.91 -1.68
C GLY A 100 2.55 -6.35 -1.30
N PHE A 101 2.09 -6.75 -0.12
CA PHE A 101 2.34 -8.06 0.49
C PHE A 101 3.81 -8.33 0.84
N THR A 102 4.03 -8.77 2.07
CA THR A 102 5.38 -8.97 2.63
C THR A 102 6.21 -9.94 1.80
N GLY A 103 5.64 -11.10 1.43
CA GLY A 103 6.35 -12.11 0.65
C GLY A 103 6.73 -11.65 -0.76
N VAL A 104 5.83 -10.96 -1.47
CA VAL A 104 6.09 -10.36 -2.79
C VAL A 104 7.17 -9.30 -2.69
N SER A 105 7.03 -8.37 -1.75
CA SER A 105 7.97 -7.27 -1.50
C SER A 105 9.39 -7.77 -1.26
N LYS A 106 9.55 -8.79 -0.42
CA LYS A 106 10.86 -9.43 -0.16
C LYS A 106 11.46 -10.07 -1.42
N ALA A 107 10.64 -10.73 -2.22
CA ALA A 107 11.10 -11.41 -3.44
C ALA A 107 11.57 -10.44 -4.52
N ILE A 108 10.94 -9.26 -4.66
CA ILE A 108 11.27 -8.29 -5.71
C ILE A 108 12.34 -7.27 -5.30
N ALA A 109 12.61 -7.06 -4.02
CA ALA A 109 13.56 -6.06 -3.55
C ALA A 109 14.98 -6.22 -4.13
N PRO A 110 15.55 -7.43 -4.30
CA PRO A 110 16.82 -7.61 -4.99
C PRO A 110 16.79 -7.15 -6.45
N LEU A 111 15.66 -7.33 -7.14
CA LEU A 111 15.46 -6.86 -8.52
C LEU A 111 15.39 -5.34 -8.57
N ALA A 112 14.62 -4.73 -7.67
CA ALA A 112 14.52 -3.28 -7.53
C ALA A 112 15.90 -2.64 -7.34
N ARG A 113 16.70 -3.18 -6.41
CA ARG A 113 18.07 -2.70 -6.14
C ARG A 113 18.99 -2.86 -7.37
N ARG A 114 18.99 -4.05 -7.99
CA ARG A 114 19.86 -4.33 -9.15
C ARG A 114 19.59 -3.41 -10.33
N ASN A 115 18.33 -3.09 -10.57
CA ASN A 115 17.91 -2.26 -11.70
C ASN A 115 17.76 -0.78 -11.32
N GLN A 116 18.10 -0.40 -10.09
CA GLN A 116 17.90 0.95 -9.58
C GLN A 116 16.47 1.47 -9.80
N THR A 117 15.48 0.58 -9.69
CA THR A 117 14.05 0.89 -9.77
C THR A 117 13.50 1.04 -8.36
N VAL A 118 12.78 2.11 -8.09
CA VAL A 118 12.14 2.31 -6.79
C VAL A 118 10.90 1.41 -6.69
N ALA A 119 10.86 0.53 -5.71
CA ALA A 119 9.67 -0.24 -5.37
C ALA A 119 9.01 0.37 -4.12
N VAL A 120 7.73 0.71 -4.22
CA VAL A 120 6.99 1.36 -3.12
C VAL A 120 5.88 0.46 -2.63
N ASN A 121 5.98 0.09 -1.37
CA ASN A 121 5.02 -0.76 -0.67
C ASN A 121 4.01 0.10 0.10
N GLY A 122 2.72 -0.10 -0.19
CA GLY A 122 1.60 0.53 0.52
C GLY A 122 0.66 -0.48 1.21
N GLY A 123 0.98 -1.79 1.18
CA GLY A 123 0.06 -2.84 1.64
C GLY A 123 0.70 -4.00 2.41
N GLY A 124 2.00 -4.23 2.29
CA GLY A 124 2.73 -5.20 3.11
C GLY A 124 3.21 -4.58 4.42
N VAL A 125 3.13 -5.28 5.54
CA VAL A 125 3.46 -4.69 6.85
C VAL A 125 4.51 -5.49 7.64
N GLY A 126 5.18 -6.48 7.05
CA GLY A 126 6.26 -7.21 7.74
C GLY A 126 7.38 -6.25 8.17
N PRO A 127 7.84 -6.29 9.44
CA PRO A 127 8.86 -5.36 9.97
C PRO A 127 10.18 -5.40 9.22
N ASP A 128 10.55 -6.54 8.66
CA ASP A 128 11.77 -6.73 7.88
C ASP A 128 11.75 -6.00 6.52
N LEU A 129 10.59 -5.50 6.09
CA LEU A 129 10.48 -4.65 4.90
C LEU A 129 11.26 -3.33 5.05
N ALA A 130 11.51 -2.86 6.27
CA ALA A 130 12.36 -1.69 6.52
C ALA A 130 13.83 -1.93 6.13
N GLN A 131 14.26 -3.18 5.95
CA GLN A 131 15.67 -3.54 5.71
C GLN A 131 15.95 -3.97 4.25
N LEU A 132 14.99 -3.77 3.33
CA LEU A 132 15.11 -4.23 1.95
C LEU A 132 16.01 -3.33 1.07
N GLY A 133 16.56 -2.26 1.65
CA GLY A 133 17.54 -1.38 1.00
C GLY A 133 16.93 -0.10 0.42
N PRO A 134 17.79 0.78 -0.14
CA PRO A 134 17.42 2.17 -0.43
C PRO A 134 16.39 2.33 -1.55
N TYR A 135 16.26 1.35 -2.44
CA TYR A 135 15.27 1.35 -3.53
C TYR A 135 13.93 0.72 -3.13
N PHE A 136 13.75 0.36 -1.86
CA PHE A 136 12.48 -0.14 -1.35
C PHE A 136 11.92 0.83 -0.31
N TRP A 137 10.74 1.39 -0.57
CA TRP A 137 10.11 2.36 0.33
C TRP A 137 8.78 1.84 0.86
N ASN A 138 8.47 2.18 2.11
CA ASN A 138 7.20 1.84 2.73
C ASN A 138 6.40 3.12 2.99
N VAL A 139 5.28 3.31 2.29
CA VAL A 139 4.33 4.41 2.53
C VAL A 139 3.23 4.00 3.52
N ILE A 140 3.46 2.92 4.23
CA ILE A 140 2.60 2.36 5.28
C ILE A 140 3.45 2.06 6.51
N PRO A 141 2.97 2.30 7.75
CA PRO A 141 3.62 1.81 8.97
C PRO A 141 3.69 0.28 8.96
N LEU A 142 4.75 -0.26 9.54
CA LEU A 142 4.96 -1.71 9.59
C LEU A 142 4.34 -2.32 10.87
N ALA A 143 4.16 -3.65 10.88
CA ALA A 143 3.41 -4.35 11.92
C ALA A 143 3.99 -4.16 13.34
N ASN A 144 5.29 -4.00 13.49
CA ASN A 144 5.90 -3.67 14.78
C ASN A 144 5.38 -2.33 15.35
N SER A 145 5.17 -1.32 14.51
CA SER A 145 4.57 -0.05 14.94
C SER A 145 3.08 -0.22 15.26
N GLU A 146 2.36 -1.02 14.46
CA GLU A 146 0.94 -1.29 14.68
C GLU A 146 0.69 -2.07 15.98
N VAL A 147 1.49 -3.11 16.26
CA VAL A 147 1.40 -3.91 17.49
C VAL A 147 1.74 -3.05 18.71
N ARG A 148 2.84 -2.26 18.66
CA ARG A 148 3.19 -1.33 19.74
C ARG A 148 2.12 -0.29 20.02
N ALA A 149 1.36 0.12 19.02
CA ALA A 149 0.27 1.07 19.21
C ALA A 149 -0.95 0.42 19.86
N ILE A 150 -1.34 -0.80 19.45
CA ILE A 150 -2.59 -1.42 19.91
C ILE A 150 -2.44 -2.13 21.27
N VAL A 151 -1.29 -2.73 21.55
CA VAL A 151 -1.10 -3.52 22.79
C VAL A 151 -1.36 -2.73 24.05
N PRO A 152 -0.81 -1.51 24.28
CA PRO A 152 -1.12 -0.71 25.45
C PRO A 152 -2.61 -0.35 25.57
N TYR A 153 -3.27 -0.07 24.46
CA TYR A 153 -4.70 0.20 24.43
C TYR A 153 -5.51 -1.02 24.88
N LEU A 154 -5.22 -2.20 24.34
CA LEU A 154 -5.91 -3.44 24.69
C LEU A 154 -5.69 -3.84 26.15
N VAL A 155 -4.44 -3.78 26.63
CA VAL A 155 -4.08 -4.23 27.98
C VAL A 155 -4.46 -3.21 29.05
N ASN A 156 -4.12 -1.93 28.86
CA ASN A 156 -4.24 -0.93 29.91
C ASN A 156 -5.58 -0.21 29.93
N GLU A 157 -6.21 0.02 28.77
CA GLU A 157 -7.50 0.71 28.70
C GLU A 157 -8.67 -0.27 28.63
N ARG A 158 -8.58 -1.30 27.79
CA ARG A 158 -9.63 -2.30 27.63
C ARG A 158 -9.54 -3.44 28.66
N LYS A 159 -8.44 -3.52 29.45
CA LYS A 159 -8.19 -4.51 30.51
C LYS A 159 -8.14 -5.96 30.00
N LEU A 160 -7.84 -6.17 28.73
CA LEU A 160 -7.68 -7.48 28.10
C LEU A 160 -6.23 -7.92 28.27
N LYS A 161 -5.96 -9.00 28.97
CA LYS A 161 -4.60 -9.40 29.35
C LYS A 161 -4.15 -10.74 28.77
N ARG A 162 -5.12 -11.63 28.50
CA ARG A 162 -4.85 -12.99 28.01
C ARG A 162 -5.16 -13.08 26.53
N PHE A 163 -4.13 -13.12 25.69
CA PHE A 163 -4.23 -13.12 24.25
C PHE A 163 -4.06 -14.53 23.68
N VAL A 164 -4.81 -14.83 22.64
CA VAL A 164 -4.54 -15.91 21.69
C VAL A 164 -4.32 -15.30 20.32
N LEU A 165 -3.29 -15.77 19.62
CA LEU A 165 -3.01 -15.39 18.24
C LEU A 165 -3.41 -16.51 17.29
N ILE A 166 -4.14 -16.16 16.22
CA ILE A 166 -4.31 -16.99 15.03
C ILE A 166 -3.59 -16.26 13.89
N TYR A 167 -2.61 -16.90 13.27
CA TYR A 167 -1.81 -16.24 12.24
C TYR A 167 -1.59 -17.13 11.02
N VAL A 168 -1.56 -16.52 9.85
CA VAL A 168 -1.14 -17.20 8.62
C VAL A 168 0.31 -17.60 8.73
N ASP A 169 0.63 -18.85 8.36
CA ASP A 169 2.01 -19.37 8.41
C ASP A 169 2.82 -18.85 7.22
N ASP A 170 3.19 -17.59 7.32
CA ASP A 170 4.04 -16.88 6.38
C ASP A 170 4.93 -15.85 7.11
N PRO A 171 5.83 -15.15 6.40
CA PRO A 171 6.72 -14.16 7.04
C PRO A 171 6.00 -13.05 7.82
N LEU A 172 4.81 -12.63 7.38
CA LEU A 172 4.03 -11.61 8.08
C LEU A 172 3.46 -12.14 9.40
N GLY A 173 2.78 -13.29 9.35
CA GLY A 173 2.19 -13.90 10.54
C GLY A 173 3.23 -14.25 11.59
N GLN A 174 4.38 -14.79 11.17
CA GLN A 174 5.51 -15.07 12.05
C GLN A 174 6.06 -13.79 12.71
N SER A 175 6.18 -12.69 11.95
CA SER A 175 6.62 -11.40 12.50
C SER A 175 5.66 -10.85 13.55
N ILE A 176 4.34 -10.88 13.30
CA ILE A 176 3.34 -10.43 14.27
C ILE A 176 3.34 -11.31 15.53
N ASN A 177 3.56 -12.62 15.38
CA ASN A 177 3.70 -13.51 16.53
C ASN A 177 4.89 -13.12 17.42
N GLN A 178 6.03 -12.79 16.81
CA GLN A 178 7.22 -12.31 17.53
C GLN A 178 6.97 -10.97 18.23
N GLU A 179 6.37 -10.00 17.54
CA GLU A 179 6.08 -8.67 18.11
C GLU A 179 5.12 -8.78 19.30
N LEU A 180 4.03 -9.56 19.19
CA LEU A 180 3.11 -9.77 20.31
C LEU A 180 3.79 -10.46 21.50
N ALA A 181 4.64 -11.45 21.24
CA ALA A 181 5.39 -12.13 22.31
C ALA A 181 6.36 -11.18 23.04
N GLN A 182 6.91 -10.18 22.34
CA GLN A 182 7.79 -9.16 22.91
C GLN A 182 7.05 -8.03 23.62
N ASP A 183 5.97 -7.53 23.05
CA ASP A 183 5.32 -6.30 23.50
C ASP A 183 4.23 -6.54 24.57
N LEU A 184 3.65 -7.75 24.66
CA LEU A 184 2.61 -8.04 25.66
C LEU A 184 3.15 -8.07 27.10
N PRO A 185 4.26 -8.75 27.45
CA PRO A 185 4.71 -8.83 28.84
C PRO A 185 5.06 -7.48 29.47
N PRO A 186 5.77 -6.55 28.81
CA PRO A 186 6.02 -5.22 29.36
C PRO A 186 4.75 -4.41 29.60
N ALA A 187 3.68 -4.65 28.80
CA ALA A 187 2.40 -4.00 28.96
C ALA A 187 1.52 -4.63 30.07
N GLY A 188 1.93 -5.76 30.63
CA GLY A 188 1.17 -6.52 31.64
C GLY A 188 0.17 -7.52 31.05
N GLY A 189 0.34 -7.88 29.78
CA GLY A 189 -0.41 -8.92 29.07
C GLY A 189 0.40 -10.21 28.89
N GLN A 190 -0.22 -11.24 28.36
CA GLN A 190 0.44 -12.49 27.99
C GLN A 190 -0.12 -13.09 26.70
N LEU A 191 0.75 -13.68 25.90
CA LEU A 191 0.37 -14.50 24.75
C LEU A 191 0.19 -15.95 25.24
N ALA A 192 -1.06 -16.34 25.50
CA ALA A 192 -1.39 -17.64 26.08
C ALA A 192 -1.21 -18.80 25.11
N ALA A 193 -1.48 -18.54 23.82
CA ALA A 193 -1.24 -19.51 22.74
C ALA A 193 -1.13 -18.80 21.39
N SER A 194 -0.47 -19.46 20.45
CA SER A 194 -0.34 -19.02 19.05
C SER A 194 -0.64 -20.20 18.13
N PHE A 195 -1.48 -19.98 17.13
CA PHE A 195 -1.93 -21.00 16.20
C PHE A 195 -1.61 -20.58 14.76
N ALA A 196 -0.58 -21.19 14.18
CA ALA A 196 -0.27 -21.06 12.77
C ALA A 196 -1.31 -21.78 11.92
N VAL A 197 -1.77 -21.15 10.86
CA VAL A 197 -2.68 -21.73 9.86
C VAL A 197 -2.04 -21.61 8.47
N PRO A 198 -2.03 -22.68 7.65
CA PRO A 198 -1.47 -22.58 6.32
C PRO A 198 -2.18 -21.52 5.48
N ALA A 199 -1.42 -20.82 4.64
CA ALA A 199 -1.99 -19.85 3.70
C ALA A 199 -3.05 -20.51 2.80
N GLY A 200 -4.18 -19.84 2.59
CA GLY A 200 -5.28 -20.34 1.79
C GLY A 200 -6.19 -21.35 2.47
N SER A 201 -5.95 -21.73 3.75
CA SER A 201 -6.87 -22.56 4.52
C SER A 201 -8.24 -21.93 4.62
N GLN A 202 -9.29 -22.76 4.60
CA GLN A 202 -10.69 -22.33 4.72
C GLN A 202 -11.42 -22.98 5.88
N GLN A 203 -10.84 -23.99 6.53
CA GLN A 203 -11.43 -24.75 7.63
C GLN A 203 -10.62 -24.54 8.91
N PHE A 204 -11.27 -23.98 9.95
CA PHE A 204 -10.61 -23.60 11.19
C PHE A 204 -11.21 -24.26 12.45
N GLY A 205 -12.10 -25.26 12.31
CA GLY A 205 -12.76 -25.90 13.43
C GLY A 205 -11.80 -26.40 14.51
N GLY A 206 -10.69 -27.03 14.12
CA GLY A 206 -9.66 -27.47 15.08
C GLY A 206 -8.93 -26.32 15.78
N VAL A 207 -8.74 -25.19 15.10
CA VAL A 207 -8.17 -23.98 15.72
C VAL A 207 -9.18 -23.35 16.66
N VAL A 208 -10.46 -23.25 16.27
CA VAL A 208 -11.53 -22.70 17.09
C VAL A 208 -11.69 -23.49 18.40
N ALA A 209 -11.62 -24.83 18.36
CA ALA A 209 -11.64 -25.65 19.57
C ALA A 209 -10.50 -25.30 20.52
N ARG A 210 -9.27 -25.20 20.01
CA ARG A 210 -8.08 -24.81 20.82
C ARG A 210 -8.17 -23.40 21.38
N VAL A 211 -8.78 -22.46 20.64
CA VAL A 211 -9.04 -21.09 21.14
C VAL A 211 -9.99 -21.13 22.35
N ARG A 212 -11.06 -21.92 22.27
CA ARG A 212 -12.00 -22.10 23.39
C ARG A 212 -11.32 -22.71 24.61
N ASP A 213 -10.50 -23.74 24.43
CA ASP A 213 -9.75 -24.38 25.53
C ASP A 213 -8.74 -23.41 26.18
N ALA A 214 -8.12 -22.54 25.38
CA ALA A 214 -7.22 -21.50 25.88
C ALA A 214 -7.93 -20.39 26.68
N ASN A 215 -9.23 -20.22 26.53
CA ASN A 215 -10.08 -19.22 27.22
C ASN A 215 -9.44 -17.83 27.28
N PRO A 216 -9.20 -17.15 26.12
CA PRO A 216 -8.58 -15.85 26.10
C PRO A 216 -9.56 -14.72 26.43
N ASP A 217 -9.03 -13.54 26.82
CA ASP A 217 -9.78 -12.29 26.84
C ASP A 217 -9.92 -11.73 25.42
N LEU A 218 -8.92 -11.98 24.57
CA LEU A 218 -8.82 -11.44 23.23
C LEU A 218 -8.18 -12.44 22.26
N ILE A 219 -8.73 -12.47 21.03
CA ILE A 219 -8.17 -13.22 19.90
C ILE A 219 -7.58 -12.19 18.92
N PHE A 220 -6.26 -12.22 18.75
CA PHE A 220 -5.60 -11.43 17.72
C PHE A 220 -5.52 -12.27 16.43
N ILE A 221 -5.98 -11.70 15.31
CA ILE A 221 -5.99 -12.37 14.01
C ILE A 221 -4.95 -11.69 13.11
N ALA A 222 -3.89 -12.41 12.77
CA ALA A 222 -2.85 -11.97 11.85
C ALA A 222 -2.96 -12.76 10.54
N SER A 223 -3.99 -12.46 9.77
CA SER A 223 -4.28 -13.06 8.47
C SER A 223 -4.77 -11.99 7.50
N TYR A 224 -5.05 -12.35 6.26
CA TYR A 224 -5.52 -11.44 5.23
C TYR A 224 -6.40 -12.15 4.19
N GLY A 225 -7.05 -11.37 3.30
CA GLY A 225 -7.92 -11.86 2.25
C GLY A 225 -9.13 -12.63 2.76
N ALA A 226 -9.62 -13.56 1.99
CA ALA A 226 -10.76 -14.39 2.35
C ALA A 226 -10.52 -15.19 3.64
N GLN A 227 -9.27 -15.57 3.92
CA GLN A 227 -8.93 -16.36 5.10
C GLN A 227 -9.28 -15.65 6.41
N GLN A 228 -8.99 -14.34 6.55
CA GLN A 228 -9.32 -13.60 7.76
C GLN A 228 -10.83 -13.55 8.01
N SER A 229 -11.63 -13.38 6.96
CA SER A 229 -13.10 -13.36 7.07
C SER A 229 -13.64 -14.73 7.50
N GLN A 230 -13.08 -15.81 6.96
CA GLN A 230 -13.45 -17.19 7.36
C GLN A 230 -13.07 -17.51 8.80
N ILE A 231 -11.91 -17.05 9.27
CA ILE A 231 -11.51 -17.20 10.69
C ILE A 231 -12.53 -16.50 11.59
N VAL A 232 -12.85 -15.22 11.33
CA VAL A 232 -13.81 -14.46 12.12
C VAL A 232 -15.18 -15.14 12.13
N LYS A 233 -15.68 -15.52 10.96
CA LYS A 233 -16.97 -16.19 10.83
C LYS A 233 -17.02 -17.49 11.62
N GLN A 234 -16.05 -18.39 11.43
CA GLN A 234 -16.05 -19.68 12.13
C GLN A 234 -15.87 -19.54 13.65
N LEU A 235 -15.14 -18.54 14.15
CA LEU A 235 -15.12 -18.22 15.58
C LEU A 235 -16.54 -17.90 16.09
N ARG A 236 -17.26 -17.00 15.43
CA ARG A 236 -18.61 -16.58 15.86
C ARG A 236 -19.65 -17.67 15.70
N ASP A 237 -19.64 -18.41 14.59
CA ASP A 237 -20.54 -19.54 14.32
C ASP A 237 -20.39 -20.66 15.38
N ASN A 238 -19.21 -20.78 16.01
CA ASN A 238 -18.95 -21.73 17.09
C ASN A 238 -19.05 -21.12 18.50
N GLY A 239 -19.72 -19.98 18.66
CA GLY A 239 -20.02 -19.37 19.94
C GLY A 239 -18.83 -18.68 20.65
N VAL A 240 -17.73 -18.43 19.95
CA VAL A 240 -16.59 -17.66 20.48
C VAL A 240 -16.96 -16.18 20.44
N SER A 241 -17.24 -15.58 21.61
CA SER A 241 -17.71 -14.19 21.74
C SER A 241 -16.63 -13.19 22.15
N GLN A 242 -15.43 -13.67 22.50
CA GLN A 242 -14.32 -12.85 22.97
C GLN A 242 -13.99 -11.71 21.99
N GLN A 243 -13.35 -10.65 22.51
CA GLN A 243 -12.89 -9.54 21.70
C GLN A 243 -11.96 -10.04 20.59
N ILE A 244 -12.20 -9.58 19.37
CA ILE A 244 -11.27 -9.79 18.24
C ILE A 244 -10.49 -8.50 18.03
N ALA A 245 -9.19 -8.63 17.77
CA ALA A 245 -8.33 -7.54 17.29
C ALA A 245 -7.47 -8.01 16.12
N SER A 246 -6.98 -7.05 15.36
CA SER A 246 -6.11 -7.29 14.20
C SER A 246 -5.25 -6.05 13.91
N TYR A 247 -4.47 -6.15 12.88
CA TYR A 247 -3.68 -5.08 12.27
C TYR A 247 -4.44 -4.46 11.08
N SER A 248 -3.79 -3.65 10.26
CA SER A 248 -4.40 -2.91 9.16
C SER A 248 -5.15 -3.75 8.12
N ALA A 249 -4.92 -5.07 8.04
CA ALA A 249 -5.67 -5.94 7.14
C ALA A 249 -7.19 -5.90 7.37
N PHE A 250 -7.65 -5.57 8.58
CA PHE A 250 -9.08 -5.44 8.86
C PHE A 250 -9.70 -4.14 8.31
N SER A 251 -8.94 -3.26 7.70
CA SER A 251 -9.47 -2.07 7.02
C SER A 251 -10.13 -2.34 5.65
N ILE A 252 -10.08 -3.58 5.16
CA ILE A 252 -10.69 -3.97 3.89
C ILE A 252 -12.22 -3.99 3.97
N PRO A 253 -12.93 -3.58 2.90
CA PRO A 253 -14.40 -3.55 2.88
C PRO A 253 -15.07 -4.87 3.24
N ALA A 254 -14.56 -6.01 2.75
CA ALA A 254 -15.15 -7.32 3.02
C ALA A 254 -15.23 -7.65 4.50
N ILE A 255 -14.18 -7.35 5.28
CA ILE A 255 -14.20 -7.60 6.74
C ILE A 255 -15.05 -6.57 7.48
N ASN A 256 -15.04 -5.30 7.04
CA ASN A 256 -15.84 -4.25 7.64
C ASN A 256 -17.35 -4.45 7.44
N ALA A 257 -17.74 -5.07 6.34
CA ALA A 257 -19.13 -5.41 6.06
C ALA A 257 -19.61 -6.71 6.72
N LEU A 258 -18.69 -7.50 7.31
CA LEU A 258 -19.00 -8.79 7.90
C LEU A 258 -19.68 -8.60 9.26
N PRO A 259 -20.95 -9.04 9.47
CA PRO A 259 -21.65 -8.88 10.75
C PRO A 259 -20.89 -9.49 11.94
N GLU A 260 -20.23 -10.62 11.73
CA GLU A 260 -19.44 -11.35 12.71
C GLU A 260 -18.17 -10.58 13.16
N ALA A 261 -17.72 -9.61 12.36
CA ALA A 261 -16.59 -8.76 12.71
C ALA A 261 -16.99 -7.49 13.49
N LYS A 262 -18.29 -7.23 13.66
CA LYS A 262 -18.74 -6.03 14.37
C LYS A 262 -18.15 -5.98 15.78
N GLY A 263 -17.59 -4.81 16.14
CA GLY A 263 -16.89 -4.61 17.41
C GLY A 263 -15.43 -5.04 17.41
N ALA A 264 -14.91 -5.69 16.37
CA ALA A 264 -13.50 -6.01 16.27
C ALA A 264 -12.66 -4.73 16.18
N LEU A 265 -11.46 -4.77 16.78
CA LEU A 265 -10.51 -3.67 16.83
C LEU A 265 -9.40 -3.90 15.81
N TYR A 266 -8.90 -2.82 15.19
CA TYR A 266 -7.75 -2.92 14.28
C TYR A 266 -6.99 -1.60 14.19
N THR A 267 -5.74 -1.69 13.79
CA THR A 267 -4.89 -0.53 13.58
C THR A 267 -4.86 -0.11 12.12
N THR A 268 -4.61 1.16 11.89
CA THR A 268 -4.19 1.71 10.59
C THR A 268 -3.29 2.91 10.82
N GLN A 269 -2.56 3.32 9.79
CA GLN A 269 -2.07 4.69 9.75
C GLN A 269 -3.22 5.65 9.97
N ARG A 270 -2.96 6.72 10.73
CA ARG A 270 -3.95 7.77 10.94
C ARG A 270 -4.16 8.55 9.65
N PHE A 271 -5.41 8.62 9.23
CA PHE A 271 -5.88 9.54 8.21
C PHE A 271 -7.01 10.38 8.77
N ASP A 272 -6.85 11.68 8.77
CA ASP A 272 -7.94 12.60 9.09
C ASP A 272 -8.78 12.85 7.84
N TRP A 273 -9.80 12.03 7.66
CA TRP A 273 -10.73 12.16 6.51
C TRP A 273 -11.56 13.44 6.54
N SER A 274 -11.62 14.13 7.67
CA SER A 274 -12.32 15.40 7.86
C SER A 274 -11.41 16.62 7.72
N ALA A 275 -10.11 16.40 7.46
CA ALA A 275 -9.15 17.45 7.27
C ALA A 275 -9.62 18.46 6.19
N LYS A 276 -9.39 19.74 6.45
CA LYS A 276 -9.87 20.80 5.56
C LYS A 276 -8.90 21.17 4.44
N ASP A 277 -7.77 20.47 4.34
CA ASP A 277 -6.86 20.68 3.22
C ASP A 277 -7.51 20.17 1.91
N MET A 278 -7.27 20.91 0.84
CA MET A 278 -7.91 20.68 -0.47
C MET A 278 -7.58 19.29 -1.04
N LEU A 279 -6.38 18.77 -0.77
CA LEU A 279 -5.95 17.48 -1.30
C LEU A 279 -6.75 16.34 -0.68
N THR A 280 -6.88 16.32 0.66
CA THR A 280 -7.65 15.30 1.38
C THR A 280 -9.14 15.37 1.02
N GLN A 281 -9.72 16.58 0.99
CA GLN A 281 -11.13 16.74 0.62
C GLN A 281 -11.41 16.27 -0.81
N ARG A 282 -10.58 16.64 -1.77
CA ARG A 282 -10.71 16.19 -3.17
C ARG A 282 -10.60 14.67 -3.26
N PHE A 283 -9.59 14.07 -2.62
CA PHE A 283 -9.43 12.62 -2.62
C PHE A 283 -10.67 11.92 -2.08
N VAL A 284 -11.18 12.33 -0.91
CA VAL A 284 -12.35 11.70 -0.27
C VAL A 284 -13.60 11.87 -1.15
N THR A 285 -13.83 13.05 -1.70
CA THR A 285 -14.98 13.35 -2.55
C THR A 285 -14.94 12.53 -3.84
N ASP A 286 -13.85 12.62 -4.59
CA ASP A 286 -13.74 11.99 -5.90
C ASP A 286 -13.65 10.47 -5.79
N TYR A 287 -13.00 9.94 -4.73
CA TYR A 287 -13.00 8.51 -4.46
C TYR A 287 -14.41 7.99 -4.15
N THR A 288 -15.15 8.70 -3.29
CA THR A 288 -16.51 8.31 -2.91
C THR A 288 -17.45 8.38 -4.11
N GLN A 289 -17.35 9.43 -4.92
CA GLN A 289 -18.16 9.58 -6.15
C GLN A 289 -17.85 8.47 -7.17
N LYS A 290 -16.56 8.16 -7.37
CA LYS A 290 -16.14 7.20 -8.40
C LYS A 290 -16.40 5.75 -8.02
N TYR A 291 -16.23 5.40 -6.74
CA TYR A 291 -16.30 4.01 -6.29
C TYR A 291 -17.51 3.68 -5.41
N GLY A 292 -18.39 4.66 -5.12
CA GLY A 292 -19.62 4.47 -4.34
C GLY A 292 -19.40 4.13 -2.86
N ARG A 293 -18.18 4.31 -2.34
CA ARG A 293 -17.80 3.98 -0.95
C ARG A 293 -16.70 4.92 -0.45
N LYS A 294 -16.61 5.06 0.87
CA LYS A 294 -15.51 5.83 1.50
C LYS A 294 -14.15 5.19 1.21
N PRO A 295 -13.07 5.99 1.08
CA PRO A 295 -11.73 5.45 0.93
C PRO A 295 -11.29 4.70 2.19
N THR A 296 -10.45 3.68 1.99
CA THR A 296 -9.74 2.98 3.06
C THR A 296 -8.33 3.56 3.23
N ALA A 297 -7.67 3.26 4.35
CA ALA A 297 -6.26 3.59 4.55
C ALA A 297 -5.38 3.04 3.42
N TYR A 298 -5.66 1.83 2.95
CA TYR A 298 -4.92 1.25 1.81
C TYR A 298 -5.11 2.04 0.52
N ALA A 299 -6.33 2.45 0.19
CA ALA A 299 -6.56 3.28 -0.99
C ALA A 299 -5.78 4.60 -0.91
N ALA A 300 -5.74 5.23 0.28
CA ALA A 300 -4.96 6.44 0.50
C ALA A 300 -3.45 6.19 0.39
N ASN A 301 -2.94 5.07 0.89
CA ASN A 301 -1.52 4.73 0.76
C ASN A 301 -1.08 4.66 -0.71
N TYR A 302 -1.86 4.01 -1.57
CA TYR A 302 -1.52 3.90 -2.99
C TYR A 302 -1.78 5.19 -3.77
N TYR A 303 -2.79 5.97 -3.39
CA TYR A 303 -2.93 7.34 -3.88
C TYR A 303 -1.70 8.17 -3.54
N ASN A 304 -1.24 8.11 -2.29
CA ASN A 304 -0.07 8.82 -1.79
C ASN A 304 1.23 8.33 -2.43
N ALA A 305 1.37 7.04 -2.73
CA ALA A 305 2.53 6.50 -3.42
C ALA A 305 2.70 7.09 -4.83
N VAL A 306 1.62 7.20 -5.60
CA VAL A 306 1.63 7.85 -6.93
C VAL A 306 1.88 9.36 -6.79
N ARG A 307 1.25 10.00 -5.80
CA ARG A 307 1.46 11.42 -5.56
C ARG A 307 2.89 11.74 -5.15
N LEU A 308 3.50 10.90 -4.31
CA LEU A 308 4.93 10.98 -3.96
C LEU A 308 5.81 10.92 -5.22
N PHE A 309 5.54 9.95 -6.09
CA PHE A 309 6.23 9.88 -7.38
C PHE A 309 6.08 11.19 -8.17
N ALA A 310 4.87 11.72 -8.31
CA ALA A 310 4.60 12.92 -9.07
C ALA A 310 5.31 14.16 -8.50
N ILE A 311 5.37 14.31 -7.16
CA ILE A 311 6.12 15.38 -6.49
C ILE A 311 7.61 15.29 -6.84
N LEU A 312 8.19 14.10 -6.72
CA LEU A 312 9.62 13.88 -7.00
C LEU A 312 9.94 14.08 -8.49
N ALA A 313 9.12 13.52 -9.39
CA ALA A 313 9.30 13.63 -10.83
C ALA A 313 9.18 15.10 -11.29
N ALA A 314 8.19 15.85 -10.82
CA ALA A 314 8.04 17.25 -11.15
C ALA A 314 9.22 18.11 -10.66
N GLN A 315 9.84 17.75 -9.54
CA GLN A 315 11.06 18.43 -9.08
C GLN A 315 12.25 18.11 -10.00
N LEU A 316 12.39 16.84 -10.39
CA LEU A 316 13.43 16.45 -11.34
C LEU A 316 13.27 17.13 -12.70
N GLU A 317 12.04 17.24 -13.21
CA GLU A 317 11.74 17.99 -14.45
C GLU A 317 12.16 19.46 -14.34
N ARG A 318 11.82 20.14 -13.23
CA ARG A 318 12.23 21.54 -12.98
C ARG A 318 13.76 21.70 -12.93
N ASP A 319 14.45 20.70 -12.38
CA ASP A 319 15.92 20.70 -12.29
C ASP A 319 16.60 20.24 -13.61
N GLY A 320 15.83 19.92 -14.65
CA GLY A 320 16.34 19.39 -15.95
C GLY A 320 16.99 18.01 -15.83
N LYS A 321 16.62 17.21 -14.81
CA LYS A 321 17.13 15.88 -14.55
C LYS A 321 16.19 14.80 -15.07
N PRO A 322 16.69 13.69 -15.60
CA PRO A 322 15.84 12.59 -16.04
C PRO A 322 15.15 11.89 -14.85
N VAL A 323 13.91 11.43 -15.06
CA VAL A 323 13.14 10.67 -14.08
C VAL A 323 13.63 9.21 -14.08
N THR A 324 14.64 8.93 -13.27
CA THR A 324 15.20 7.59 -13.03
C THR A 324 15.05 7.20 -11.58
N GLY A 325 15.08 5.90 -11.26
CA GLY A 325 14.97 5.46 -9.87
C GLY A 325 16.10 5.99 -8.98
N ALA A 326 17.32 6.16 -9.51
CA ALA A 326 18.44 6.75 -8.78
C ALA A 326 18.18 8.23 -8.45
N ASN A 327 17.67 9.01 -9.40
CA ASN A 327 17.34 10.41 -9.18
C ASN A 327 16.12 10.57 -8.25
N LEU A 328 15.11 9.71 -8.36
CA LEU A 328 13.96 9.66 -7.43
C LEU A 328 14.42 9.38 -6.01
N LEU A 329 15.34 8.44 -5.81
CA LEU A 329 15.92 8.14 -4.49
C LEU A 329 16.66 9.36 -3.91
N ALA A 330 17.53 9.98 -4.69
CA ALA A 330 18.28 11.16 -4.27
C ALA A 330 17.33 12.32 -3.90
N GLU A 331 16.29 12.52 -4.70
CA GLU A 331 15.33 13.60 -4.49
C GLU A 331 14.47 13.37 -3.25
N ARG A 332 14.01 12.13 -2.98
CA ARG A 332 13.31 11.80 -1.73
C ARG A 332 14.19 12.08 -0.51
N GLN A 333 15.48 11.74 -0.56
CA GLN A 333 16.41 11.98 0.54
C GLN A 333 16.65 13.49 0.77
N ARG A 334 16.59 14.30 -0.29
CA ARG A 334 16.74 15.75 -0.20
C ARG A 334 15.52 16.44 0.39
N LEU A 335 14.30 16.09 -0.05
CA LEU A 335 13.06 16.76 0.35
C LEU A 335 12.59 16.39 1.76
N GLN A 336 12.75 15.13 2.17
CA GLN A 336 12.43 14.58 3.50
C GLN A 336 10.96 14.66 3.94
N HIS A 337 10.22 15.74 3.62
CA HIS A 337 8.83 15.96 4.02
C HIS A 337 7.93 16.07 2.79
N PHE A 338 6.72 15.50 2.88
CA PHE A 338 5.77 15.43 1.77
C PHE A 338 4.35 15.69 2.28
N ASP A 339 3.65 16.64 1.66
CA ASP A 339 2.23 16.87 1.91
C ASP A 339 1.40 15.91 1.06
N LEU A 340 0.76 14.98 1.74
CA LEU A 340 0.01 13.89 1.15
C LEU A 340 -1.41 13.87 1.71
N VAL A 341 -2.27 13.04 1.16
CA VAL A 341 -3.61 12.82 1.73
C VAL A 341 -3.48 12.36 3.17
N GLY A 342 -4.22 13.00 4.06
CA GLY A 342 -4.18 12.74 5.50
C GLY A 342 -3.10 13.50 6.26
N GLY A 343 -2.30 14.33 5.61
CA GLY A 343 -1.33 15.22 6.24
C GLY A 343 0.10 15.09 5.73
N SER A 344 0.99 15.86 6.36
CA SER A 344 2.42 15.83 6.05
C SER A 344 3.08 14.59 6.65
N VAL A 345 3.92 13.92 5.87
CA VAL A 345 4.68 12.75 6.29
C VAL A 345 6.18 12.95 6.06
N SER A 346 6.98 12.21 6.81
CA SER A 346 8.42 12.08 6.58
C SER A 346 8.79 10.60 6.48
N PHE A 347 9.99 10.34 5.99
CA PHE A 347 10.55 8.99 5.95
C PHE A 347 11.73 8.87 6.91
N ASP A 348 11.90 7.69 7.49
CA ASP A 348 13.12 7.37 8.22
C ASP A 348 14.29 7.09 7.26
N ALA A 349 15.47 6.82 7.83
CA ALA A 349 16.67 6.54 7.04
C ALA A 349 16.53 5.26 6.17
N GLN A 350 15.66 4.34 6.58
CA GLN A 350 15.38 3.09 5.87
C GLN A 350 14.33 3.26 4.76
N GLY A 351 13.68 4.42 4.68
CA GLY A 351 12.64 4.69 3.68
C GLY A 351 11.24 4.22 4.09
N THR A 352 11.01 4.06 5.39
CA THR A 352 9.68 3.78 5.95
C THR A 352 9.02 5.05 6.45
N VAL A 353 7.74 5.23 6.12
CA VAL A 353 6.97 6.40 6.55
C VAL A 353 6.87 6.47 8.07
N ARG A 354 7.04 7.67 8.60
CA ARG A 354 6.74 8.02 9.99
C ARG A 354 5.36 8.67 10.02
N ALA A 355 4.39 7.96 10.55
CA ALA A 355 3.02 8.44 10.67
C ALA A 355 2.40 7.94 11.99
N PRO A 356 1.53 8.72 12.62
CA PRO A 356 0.75 8.26 13.76
C PRO A 356 -0.11 7.05 13.38
N ILE A 357 -0.40 6.22 14.38
CA ILE A 357 -1.29 5.05 14.24
C ILE A 357 -2.57 5.31 15.01
N GLN A 358 -3.69 4.90 14.45
CA GLN A 358 -4.97 4.91 15.10
C GLN A 358 -5.51 3.49 15.31
N VAL A 359 -6.26 3.30 16.38
CA VAL A 359 -7.05 2.10 16.63
C VAL A 359 -8.47 2.39 16.19
N ASN A 360 -9.03 1.52 15.37
CA ASN A 360 -10.39 1.60 14.85
C ASN A 360 -11.22 0.44 15.43
N GLN A 361 -12.54 0.65 15.51
CA GLN A 361 -13.50 -0.38 15.82
C GLN A 361 -14.47 -0.56 14.64
N ILE A 362 -14.67 -1.79 14.19
CA ILE A 362 -15.61 -2.10 13.11
C ILE A 362 -17.04 -1.81 13.60
N ASP A 363 -17.73 -0.91 12.89
CA ASP A 363 -19.11 -0.51 13.16
C ASP A 363 -20.11 -0.97 12.08
N GLY A 364 -19.61 -1.57 10.99
CA GLY A 364 -20.38 -1.97 9.81
C GLY A 364 -20.43 -0.90 8.71
N ALA A 365 -19.83 0.28 8.95
CA ALA A 365 -19.81 1.39 7.99
C ALA A 365 -18.38 1.82 7.58
N GLY A 366 -17.36 1.08 8.00
CA GLY A 366 -15.96 1.34 7.66
C GLY A 366 -15.04 1.61 8.84
N GLY A 367 -15.58 1.50 10.06
CA GLY A 367 -14.84 1.62 11.31
C GLY A 367 -14.79 3.04 11.89
N THR A 368 -14.95 3.11 13.20
CA THR A 368 -14.86 4.33 14.01
C THR A 368 -13.51 4.37 14.71
N VAL A 369 -12.83 5.52 14.71
CA VAL A 369 -11.58 5.72 15.47
C VAL A 369 -11.90 5.74 16.96
N VAL A 370 -11.25 4.86 17.73
CA VAL A 370 -11.43 4.75 19.18
C VAL A 370 -10.19 5.18 19.97
N SER A 371 -9.03 5.26 19.34
CA SER A 371 -7.79 5.77 19.95
C SER A 371 -6.81 6.23 18.86
N THR A 372 -5.93 7.17 19.22
CA THR A 372 -4.80 7.62 18.37
C THR A 372 -3.51 7.54 19.19
N ARG A 373 -2.42 7.03 18.58
CA ARG A 373 -1.12 6.78 19.21
C ARG A 373 0.05 7.41 18.45
#